data_5ac41e07d66013006a23b840ca27a4fb
#
_entry.id   5ac41e07d66013006a23b840ca27a4fb
#
_cell.length_a   1.000
_cell.length_b   1.000
_cell.length_c   1.000
_cell.angle_alpha   90.00
_cell.angle_beta   90.00
_cell.angle_gamma   90.00
#
_symmetry.space_group_name_H-M   'P 1'
#
loop_
_entity.id
_entity.type
_entity.pdbx_description
1 polymer ?
#
loop_
_entity_poly.entity_id
_entity_poly.type
_entity_poly.pdbx_seq_one_letter_code
_entity_poly.pdbx_strand_id
1 'polypeptide(L)'
;MDTIFFNGCIRTLDNSEKVAEAVGIENGRIVFVGTDKEAEAFSCKKRIDLKGRLMLPGFVDTHMHMLHYAFVERSVKLFDCTSVEEMLAAAKKRLEESKGQKLTWLYCRGWNEEHFDKPRYPHKDELDALSTEIPIIMVRVCGHVAVCNSCGLELLKKIPEFPEIEKEVDLDTGLLKENAVQFYSSVLEAPSQEEVEGYIRYSAKKLNECGFTGVQSDDLASLPGKNWRRIMASYKALDARGELSIRHYEQCLFERAEDAKAFIEEGYRTGQRGDHFTVGPMKLIQDGSLGARTAAMNEPYEDAPGNTGIITFSQDELDNLFAFFDRHQMQAAVHCIGDRAMDMVIEAAAKSPYRKDNKKGRHGIVHCQITNPRILQGMKDQDLLAYIQPVFIDLDMNTVEPAIGAQRMDKVYAWKSMLDMGIHTSGGSDAPVVSFDAMENIYFAVTRKNISGQPQEGWIPSEKISVDEAVKLFTKNAAYASYTEDENGTIEVGKNADFVVLEKNIYEIDPDEIKTTKVDMTVLGGEIVYEREVEE
;
A
#
# COMPACT_ATOMS: atom_id res chain seq x y z
N MET A 1 -0.78 33.46 14.69
CA MET A 1 -0.57 32.11 14.15
C MET A 1 -0.20 31.15 15.28
N ASP A 2 -0.47 29.86 15.12
CA ASP A 2 -0.05 28.87 16.11
C ASP A 2 1.44 28.56 15.97
N THR A 3 1.88 28.22 14.76
CA THR A 3 3.28 27.88 14.49
C THR A 3 3.79 28.58 13.22
N ILE A 4 5.06 28.95 13.21
CA ILE A 4 5.79 29.36 12.03
C ILE A 4 7.03 28.47 11.89
N PHE A 5 7.16 27.78 10.78
CA PHE A 5 8.40 27.15 10.33
C PHE A 5 9.17 28.18 9.51
N PHE A 6 10.48 28.30 9.72
CA PHE A 6 11.33 29.29 9.06
C PHE A 6 12.72 28.73 8.77
N ASN A 7 13.54 29.50 8.04
CA ASN A 7 14.90 29.11 7.65
C ASN A 7 14.92 27.73 6.94
N GLY A 8 14.01 27.53 5.99
CA GLY A 8 13.85 26.27 5.25
C GLY A 8 14.02 26.43 3.75
N CYS A 9 14.24 25.32 3.07
CA CYS A 9 14.03 25.18 1.63
C CYS A 9 12.64 24.57 1.42
N ILE A 10 11.60 25.40 1.26
CA ILE A 10 10.21 24.95 1.22
C ILE A 10 9.73 24.91 -0.23
N ARG A 11 9.62 23.71 -0.82
CA ARG A 11 9.04 23.54 -2.16
C ARG A 11 7.54 23.40 -2.08
N THR A 12 6.85 24.39 -2.63
CA THR A 12 5.38 24.47 -2.54
C THR A 12 4.66 23.47 -3.43
N LEU A 13 5.26 23.03 -4.52
CA LEU A 13 4.70 22.18 -5.57
C LEU A 13 3.41 22.73 -6.18
N ASP A 14 3.13 24.01 -5.96
CA ASP A 14 2.05 24.73 -6.61
C ASP A 14 2.38 25.01 -8.10
N ASN A 15 1.47 25.64 -8.79
CA ASN A 15 1.67 25.93 -10.23
C ASN A 15 2.75 27.02 -10.49
N SER A 16 3.19 27.74 -9.45
CA SER A 16 4.24 28.75 -9.56
C SER A 16 5.64 28.18 -9.38
N GLU A 17 5.75 26.91 -8.92
CA GLU A 17 7.01 26.21 -8.60
C GLU A 17 7.92 27.02 -7.64
N LYS A 18 7.30 27.82 -6.78
CA LYS A 18 8.00 28.71 -5.85
C LYS A 18 8.72 27.90 -4.78
N VAL A 19 9.93 28.35 -4.45
CA VAL A 19 10.63 27.94 -3.22
C VAL A 19 10.44 29.05 -2.20
N ALA A 20 9.83 28.72 -1.07
CA ALA A 20 9.65 29.61 0.06
C ALA A 20 10.69 29.31 1.15
N GLU A 21 10.83 30.21 2.13
CA GLU A 21 11.74 30.06 3.28
C GLU A 21 10.95 29.81 4.58
N ALA A 22 9.68 30.29 4.63
CA ALA A 22 8.84 30.17 5.80
C ALA A 22 7.39 29.82 5.45
N VAL A 23 6.72 29.11 6.38
CA VAL A 23 5.29 28.79 6.34
C VAL A 23 4.67 29.02 7.72
N GLY A 24 3.51 29.68 7.75
CA GLY A 24 2.74 29.96 8.98
C GLY A 24 1.44 29.19 9.02
N ILE A 25 1.11 28.67 10.21
CA ILE A 25 -0.03 27.81 10.46
C ILE A 25 -0.95 28.42 11.51
N GLU A 26 -2.24 28.29 11.29
CA GLU A 26 -3.28 28.60 12.27
C GLU A 26 -4.44 27.61 12.15
N ASN A 27 -4.85 27.01 13.25
CA ASN A 27 -5.95 26.02 13.31
C ASN A 27 -5.79 24.87 12.28
N GLY A 28 -4.57 24.34 12.15
CA GLY A 28 -4.27 23.22 11.24
C GLY A 28 -4.21 23.59 9.75
N ARG A 29 -4.37 24.88 9.41
CA ARG A 29 -4.34 25.37 8.04
C ARG A 29 -3.14 26.28 7.78
N ILE A 30 -2.64 26.25 6.55
CA ILE A 30 -1.61 27.16 6.08
C ILE A 30 -2.24 28.55 5.90
N VAL A 31 -1.70 29.55 6.59
CA VAL A 31 -2.18 30.96 6.51
C VAL A 31 -1.12 31.91 5.95
N PHE A 32 0.12 31.44 5.82
CA PHE A 32 1.23 32.22 5.27
C PHE A 32 2.23 31.30 4.56
N VAL A 33 2.72 31.72 3.41
CA VAL A 33 3.85 31.11 2.67
C VAL A 33 4.68 32.24 2.07
N GLY A 34 5.97 32.34 2.44
CA GLY A 34 6.80 33.45 2.00
C GLY A 34 8.25 33.31 2.40
N THR A 35 8.94 34.47 2.51
CA THR A 35 10.32 34.56 2.96
C THR A 35 10.41 34.66 4.49
N ASP A 36 11.59 34.37 5.05
CA ASP A 36 11.90 34.58 6.48
C ASP A 36 11.65 36.00 6.91
N LYS A 37 12.06 36.96 6.07
CA LYS A 37 11.86 38.38 6.33
C LYS A 37 10.38 38.77 6.43
N GLU A 38 9.56 38.23 5.57
CA GLU A 38 8.10 38.46 5.64
C GLU A 38 7.50 37.81 6.88
N ALA A 39 8.01 36.63 7.29
CA ALA A 39 7.57 35.91 8.47
C ALA A 39 7.89 36.64 9.80
N GLU A 40 8.88 37.55 9.83
CA GLU A 40 9.18 38.36 11.01
C GLU A 40 8.03 39.30 11.41
N ALA A 41 7.19 39.69 10.45
CA ALA A 41 6.05 40.58 10.71
C ALA A 41 4.91 39.90 11.51
N PHE A 42 4.96 38.59 11.65
CA PHE A 42 3.87 37.82 12.29
C PHE A 42 4.24 37.38 13.70
N SER A 43 3.30 37.52 14.64
CA SER A 43 3.36 36.88 15.95
C SER A 43 2.84 35.44 15.88
N CYS A 44 3.46 34.53 16.61
CA CYS A 44 3.06 33.15 16.72
C CYS A 44 3.34 32.59 18.12
N LYS A 45 2.70 31.45 18.46
CA LYS A 45 2.94 30.77 19.74
C LYS A 45 4.27 29.99 19.72
N LYS A 46 4.62 29.41 18.57
CA LYS A 46 5.84 28.58 18.39
C LYS A 46 6.56 28.95 17.11
N ARG A 47 7.90 29.03 17.14
CA ARG A 47 8.77 29.13 15.95
C ARG A 47 9.66 27.91 15.88
N ILE A 48 9.76 27.31 14.70
CA ILE A 48 10.55 26.11 14.43
C ILE A 48 11.55 26.43 13.33
N ASP A 49 12.84 26.33 13.67
CA ASP A 49 13.94 26.53 12.73
C ASP A 49 14.17 25.25 11.93
N LEU A 50 13.98 25.32 10.63
CA LEU A 50 14.23 24.21 9.71
C LEU A 50 15.73 24.02 9.42
N LYS A 51 16.60 24.94 9.81
CA LYS A 51 18.07 24.85 9.64
C LYS A 51 18.49 24.58 8.19
N GLY A 52 17.82 25.17 7.23
CA GLY A 52 18.05 24.98 5.79
C GLY A 52 17.51 23.68 5.19
N ARG A 53 16.83 22.85 6.00
CA ARG A 53 16.28 21.55 5.55
C ARG A 53 15.17 21.70 4.52
N LEU A 54 15.01 20.67 3.69
CA LEU A 54 13.95 20.61 2.71
C LEU A 54 12.61 20.29 3.38
N MET A 55 11.60 21.12 3.13
CA MET A 55 10.20 20.84 3.46
C MET A 55 9.39 20.65 2.17
N LEU A 56 8.59 19.59 2.16
CA LEU A 56 7.66 19.23 1.09
C LEU A 56 6.24 19.08 1.65
N PRO A 57 5.18 19.07 0.81
CA PRO A 57 3.89 18.55 1.24
C PRO A 57 4.05 17.12 1.77
N GLY A 58 3.29 16.76 2.77
CA GLY A 58 3.32 15.40 3.32
C GLY A 58 3.04 14.35 2.26
N PHE A 59 3.75 13.23 2.33
CA PHE A 59 3.59 12.14 1.37
C PHE A 59 2.27 11.41 1.56
N VAL A 60 1.76 10.86 0.46
CA VAL A 60 0.58 9.99 0.44
C VAL A 60 0.94 8.72 -0.34
N ASP A 61 0.81 7.56 0.30
CA ASP A 61 0.87 6.27 -0.39
C ASP A 61 -0.49 6.00 -1.03
N THR A 62 -0.53 5.81 -2.35
CA THR A 62 -1.81 5.67 -3.06
C THR A 62 -2.30 4.24 -3.23
N HIS A 63 -1.55 3.26 -2.77
CA HIS A 63 -1.99 1.88 -2.67
C HIS A 63 -1.10 1.06 -1.74
N MET A 64 -1.66 0.60 -0.64
CA MET A 64 -1.07 -0.37 0.27
C MET A 64 -2.15 -1.17 1.02
N HIS A 65 -1.74 -2.06 1.92
CA HIS A 65 -2.60 -2.85 2.80
C HIS A 65 -2.27 -2.56 4.27
N MET A 66 -2.72 -1.40 4.76
CA MET A 66 -2.31 -0.84 6.06
C MET A 66 -2.60 -1.77 7.24
N LEU A 67 -3.79 -2.36 7.30
CA LEU A 67 -4.16 -3.30 8.37
C LEU A 67 -3.44 -4.64 8.22
N HIS A 68 -3.26 -5.13 6.99
CA HIS A 68 -2.49 -6.33 6.75
C HIS A 68 -1.02 -6.14 7.14
N TYR A 69 -0.44 -4.98 6.86
CA TYR A 69 0.91 -4.61 7.32
C TYR A 69 1.03 -4.74 8.85
N ALA A 70 0.11 -4.11 9.62
CA ALA A 70 0.15 -4.21 11.09
C ALA A 70 -0.02 -5.65 11.59
N PHE A 71 -0.89 -6.41 10.95
CA PHE A 71 -1.12 -7.83 11.29
C PHE A 71 0.16 -8.65 11.06
N VAL A 72 0.83 -8.48 9.92
CA VAL A 72 2.09 -9.16 9.58
C VAL A 72 3.23 -8.70 10.49
N GLU A 73 3.35 -7.40 10.76
CA GLU A 73 4.40 -6.85 11.62
C GLU A 73 4.30 -7.33 13.09
N ARG A 74 3.10 -7.65 13.53
CA ARG A 74 2.88 -8.25 14.86
C ARG A 74 3.05 -9.76 14.90
N SER A 75 3.24 -10.40 13.74
CA SER A 75 3.59 -11.82 13.67
C SER A 75 5.03 -12.06 14.15
N VAL A 76 5.32 -13.32 14.48
CA VAL A 76 6.70 -13.73 14.75
C VAL A 76 7.45 -13.84 13.43
N LYS A 77 8.43 -12.96 13.21
CA LYS A 77 9.29 -12.97 12.02
C LYS A 77 10.32 -14.08 12.12
N LEU A 78 10.37 -14.93 11.10
CA LEU A 78 11.26 -16.10 11.03
C LEU A 78 12.24 -16.03 9.84
N PHE A 79 12.34 -14.87 9.18
CA PHE A 79 13.12 -14.70 7.95
C PHE A 79 14.63 -14.93 8.15
N ASP A 80 15.14 -14.58 9.34
CA ASP A 80 16.56 -14.67 9.68
C ASP A 80 16.90 -15.95 10.43
N CYS A 81 15.93 -16.85 10.67
CA CYS A 81 16.18 -18.11 11.37
C CYS A 81 16.95 -19.07 10.47
N THR A 82 18.00 -19.68 11.05
CA THR A 82 18.88 -20.67 10.39
C THR A 82 18.64 -22.10 10.88
N SER A 83 17.66 -22.28 11.77
CA SER A 83 17.27 -23.60 12.30
C SER A 83 15.83 -23.60 12.81
N VAL A 84 15.24 -24.80 12.95
CA VAL A 84 13.93 -24.98 13.58
C VAL A 84 13.98 -24.57 15.05
N GLU A 85 15.08 -24.81 15.73
CA GLU A 85 15.32 -24.46 17.13
C GLU A 85 15.22 -22.94 17.35
N GLU A 86 15.75 -22.13 16.43
CA GLU A 86 15.62 -20.66 16.45
C GLU A 86 14.18 -20.21 16.21
N MET A 87 13.47 -20.84 15.26
CA MET A 87 12.05 -20.58 15.02
C MET A 87 11.22 -20.82 16.29
N LEU A 88 11.43 -21.96 16.95
CA LEU A 88 10.74 -22.32 18.19
C LEU A 88 11.09 -21.36 19.33
N ALA A 89 12.33 -20.92 19.42
CA ALA A 89 12.76 -19.92 20.42
C ALA A 89 12.07 -18.56 20.19
N ALA A 90 11.97 -18.10 18.94
CA ALA A 90 11.26 -16.86 18.59
C ALA A 90 9.76 -16.95 18.93
N ALA A 91 9.12 -18.06 18.60
CA ALA A 91 7.72 -18.32 18.94
C ALA A 91 7.49 -18.37 20.46
N LYS A 92 8.36 -19.05 21.20
CA LYS A 92 8.32 -19.12 22.66
C LYS A 92 8.46 -17.74 23.31
N LYS A 93 9.42 -16.94 22.85
CA LYS A 93 9.61 -15.56 23.33
C LYS A 93 8.31 -14.76 23.16
N ARG A 94 7.65 -14.84 22.01
CA ARG A 94 6.40 -14.12 21.77
C ARG A 94 5.26 -14.59 22.67
N LEU A 95 5.15 -15.90 22.93
CA LEU A 95 4.19 -16.45 23.90
C LEU A 95 4.44 -15.91 25.32
N GLU A 96 5.70 -15.81 25.73
CA GLU A 96 6.10 -15.28 27.04
C GLU A 96 5.79 -13.78 27.17
N GLU A 97 6.07 -12.99 26.15
CA GLU A 97 5.73 -11.56 26.07
C GLU A 97 4.23 -11.29 26.09
N SER A 98 3.43 -12.25 25.63
CA SER A 98 1.96 -12.17 25.58
C SER A 98 1.28 -12.66 26.86
N LYS A 99 2.02 -13.07 27.91
CA LYS A 99 1.44 -13.50 29.19
C LYS A 99 0.59 -12.40 29.80
N GLY A 100 -0.68 -12.72 30.05
CA GLY A 100 -1.67 -11.76 30.57
C GLY A 100 -2.47 -11.04 29.49
N GLN A 101 -2.19 -11.26 28.21
CA GLN A 101 -3.01 -10.85 27.08
C GLN A 101 -3.78 -12.06 26.53
N LYS A 102 -4.99 -11.85 26.01
CA LYS A 102 -5.73 -12.90 25.28
C LYS A 102 -5.07 -13.09 23.92
N LEU A 103 -4.18 -14.06 23.80
CA LEU A 103 -3.62 -14.47 22.51
C LEU A 103 -4.48 -15.61 21.96
N THR A 104 -5.24 -15.33 20.89
CA THR A 104 -6.13 -16.32 20.27
C THR A 104 -5.38 -17.24 19.29
N TRP A 105 -4.30 -16.74 18.68
CA TRP A 105 -3.40 -17.46 17.78
C TRP A 105 -1.99 -16.93 17.86
N LEU A 106 -0.99 -17.81 17.64
CA LEU A 106 0.38 -17.42 17.36
C LEU A 106 0.68 -17.63 15.87
N TYR A 107 0.76 -16.53 15.14
CA TYR A 107 1.12 -16.52 13.73
C TYR A 107 2.61 -16.20 13.57
N CYS A 108 3.34 -17.10 12.89
CA CYS A 108 4.75 -16.96 12.61
C CYS A 108 4.96 -17.06 11.09
N ARG A 109 5.85 -16.25 10.50
CA ARG A 109 6.06 -16.21 9.06
C ARG A 109 7.51 -15.99 8.67
N GLY A 110 7.92 -16.59 7.55
CA GLY A 110 9.13 -16.21 6.85
C GLY A 110 10.25 -17.23 6.89
N TRP A 111 10.05 -18.40 7.53
CA TRP A 111 11.09 -19.42 7.55
C TRP A 111 11.37 -19.99 6.15
N ASN A 112 12.63 -20.40 5.93
CA ASN A 112 13.06 -21.06 4.71
C ASN A 112 14.12 -22.12 5.07
N GLU A 113 13.75 -23.40 4.94
CA GLU A 113 14.64 -24.53 5.28
C GLU A 113 15.89 -24.59 4.42
N GLU A 114 15.88 -23.94 3.25
CA GLU A 114 17.08 -23.84 2.40
C GLU A 114 18.21 -23.02 3.05
N HIS A 115 17.85 -22.17 4.03
CA HIS A 115 18.80 -21.39 4.82
C HIS A 115 19.23 -22.10 6.11
N PHE A 116 18.69 -23.29 6.41
CA PHE A 116 19.00 -23.99 7.63
C PHE A 116 20.29 -24.81 7.55
N ASP A 117 21.07 -24.82 8.61
CA ASP A 117 22.25 -25.67 8.74
C ASP A 117 21.93 -27.16 8.54
N LYS A 118 20.74 -27.58 8.95
CA LYS A 118 20.16 -28.90 8.71
C LYS A 118 18.75 -28.72 8.12
N PRO A 119 18.60 -28.75 6.79
CA PRO A 119 17.31 -28.57 6.12
C PRO A 119 16.27 -29.57 6.61
N ARG A 120 15.23 -29.07 7.26
CA ARG A 120 14.06 -29.85 7.67
C ARG A 120 12.88 -28.91 7.92
N TYR A 121 11.69 -29.46 7.85
CA TYR A 121 10.49 -28.76 8.30
C TYR A 121 10.33 -28.87 9.82
N PRO A 122 9.71 -27.92 10.50
CA PRO A 122 9.22 -28.09 11.86
C PRO A 122 8.14 -29.18 11.89
N HIS A 123 7.91 -29.78 13.06
CA HIS A 123 6.89 -30.80 13.28
C HIS A 123 5.84 -30.31 14.27
N LYS A 124 4.56 -30.73 14.12
CA LYS A 124 3.49 -30.30 15.03
C LYS A 124 3.81 -30.54 16.51
N ASP A 125 4.46 -31.67 16.83
CA ASP A 125 4.80 -32.02 18.22
C ASP A 125 5.79 -31.01 18.84
N GLU A 126 6.66 -30.40 18.01
CA GLU A 126 7.57 -29.34 18.47
C GLU A 126 6.78 -28.05 18.78
N LEU A 127 5.74 -27.77 17.99
CA LEU A 127 4.84 -26.64 18.23
C LEU A 127 3.91 -26.93 19.42
N ASP A 128 3.45 -28.16 19.58
CA ASP A 128 2.65 -28.60 20.74
C ASP A 128 3.44 -28.46 22.06
N ALA A 129 4.75 -28.67 22.01
CA ALA A 129 5.62 -28.42 23.17
C ALA A 129 5.68 -26.94 23.60
N LEU A 130 5.33 -26.01 22.71
CA LEU A 130 5.19 -24.59 23.03
C LEU A 130 3.82 -24.28 23.63
N SER A 131 2.75 -24.81 23.03
CA SER A 131 1.38 -24.67 23.51
C SER A 131 0.45 -25.72 22.89
N THR A 132 -0.38 -26.35 23.73
CA THR A 132 -1.50 -27.21 23.32
C THR A 132 -2.86 -26.48 23.37
N GLU A 133 -2.88 -25.25 23.89
CA GLU A 133 -4.11 -24.45 24.08
C GLU A 133 -4.19 -23.30 23.06
N ILE A 134 -3.06 -22.71 22.71
CA ILE A 134 -2.97 -21.62 21.72
C ILE A 134 -2.63 -22.25 20.36
N PRO A 135 -3.46 -22.09 19.35
CA PRO A 135 -3.13 -22.50 18.00
C PRO A 135 -1.88 -21.75 17.49
N ILE A 136 -0.92 -22.50 16.93
CA ILE A 136 0.33 -21.98 16.38
C ILE A 136 0.41 -22.39 14.92
N ILE A 137 0.70 -21.43 14.05
CA ILE A 137 1.00 -21.69 12.65
C ILE A 137 2.32 -21.00 12.25
N MET A 138 3.20 -21.73 11.59
CA MET A 138 4.46 -21.24 11.05
C MET A 138 4.43 -21.34 9.53
N VAL A 139 4.26 -20.19 8.85
CA VAL A 139 4.15 -20.10 7.40
C VAL A 139 5.52 -19.89 6.77
N ARG A 140 5.85 -20.71 5.78
CA ARG A 140 7.09 -20.60 4.99
C ARG A 140 7.10 -19.29 4.18
N VAL A 141 8.29 -18.82 3.83
CA VAL A 141 8.52 -17.58 3.06
C VAL A 141 7.68 -17.51 1.79
N CYS A 142 7.48 -18.63 1.10
CA CYS A 142 6.69 -18.69 -0.14
C CYS A 142 5.18 -18.51 0.06
N GLY A 143 4.66 -18.66 1.29
CA GLY A 143 3.22 -18.58 1.56
C GLY A 143 2.39 -19.81 1.17
N HIS A 144 2.99 -20.83 0.53
CA HIS A 144 2.31 -22.03 0.05
C HIS A 144 2.51 -23.28 0.93
N VAL A 145 3.32 -23.14 1.98
CA VAL A 145 3.62 -24.22 2.94
C VAL A 145 3.57 -23.64 4.35
N ALA A 146 2.96 -24.39 5.26
CA ALA A 146 2.95 -24.05 6.68
C ALA A 146 2.99 -25.30 7.54
N VAL A 147 3.34 -25.15 8.81
CA VAL A 147 3.16 -26.19 9.83
C VAL A 147 2.31 -25.63 10.96
N CYS A 148 1.31 -26.41 11.37
CA CYS A 148 0.36 -26.05 12.42
C CYS A 148 0.45 -27.06 13.60
N ASN A 149 0.27 -26.59 14.84
CA ASN A 149 0.17 -27.47 15.98
C ASN A 149 -1.17 -28.22 16.01
N SER A 150 -1.28 -29.21 16.89
CA SER A 150 -2.49 -30.05 17.00
C SER A 150 -3.75 -29.23 17.29
N CYS A 151 -3.67 -28.23 18.15
CA CYS A 151 -4.79 -27.34 18.46
C CYS A 151 -5.31 -26.60 17.21
N GLY A 152 -4.40 -26.06 16.38
CA GLY A 152 -4.74 -25.39 15.13
C GLY A 152 -5.34 -26.34 14.09
N LEU A 153 -4.80 -27.56 13.97
CA LEU A 153 -5.36 -28.60 13.10
C LEU A 153 -6.80 -28.98 13.48
N GLU A 154 -7.10 -29.09 14.77
CA GLU A 154 -8.46 -29.37 15.24
C GLU A 154 -9.46 -28.24 14.94
N LEU A 155 -8.99 -27.01 14.82
CA LEU A 155 -9.83 -25.90 14.36
C LEU A 155 -10.01 -25.96 12.84
N LEU A 156 -8.95 -26.25 12.09
CA LEU A 156 -9.01 -26.36 10.62
C LEU A 156 -10.00 -27.46 10.19
N LYS A 157 -10.05 -28.61 10.87
CA LYS A 157 -11.02 -29.68 10.59
C LYS A 157 -12.49 -29.28 10.73
N LYS A 158 -12.79 -28.16 11.39
CA LYS A 158 -14.16 -27.70 11.64
C LYS A 158 -14.69 -26.76 10.56
N ILE A 159 -13.86 -26.27 9.64
CA ILE A 159 -14.34 -25.42 8.55
C ILE A 159 -15.14 -26.25 7.55
N PRO A 160 -16.20 -25.70 6.94
CA PRO A 160 -17.03 -26.40 5.95
C PRO A 160 -16.23 -26.93 4.76
N GLU A 161 -15.20 -26.22 4.34
CA GLU A 161 -14.36 -26.50 3.18
C GLU A 161 -13.28 -27.55 3.44
N PHE A 162 -13.12 -28.04 4.68
CA PHE A 162 -12.07 -28.99 5.03
C PHE A 162 -12.02 -30.23 4.12
N PRO A 163 -13.16 -30.86 3.72
CA PRO A 163 -13.14 -32.00 2.81
C PRO A 163 -12.47 -31.71 1.46
N GLU A 164 -12.48 -30.47 1.00
CA GLU A 164 -11.87 -30.07 -0.28
C GLU A 164 -10.36 -29.97 -0.20
N ILE A 165 -9.84 -29.62 0.98
CA ILE A 165 -8.41 -29.38 1.24
C ILE A 165 -7.75 -30.51 2.04
N GLU A 166 -8.47 -31.52 2.48
CA GLU A 166 -7.96 -32.59 3.35
C GLU A 166 -6.69 -33.28 2.79
N LYS A 167 -6.61 -33.46 1.48
CA LYS A 167 -5.45 -34.05 0.79
C LYS A 167 -4.19 -33.16 0.84
N GLU A 168 -4.34 -31.88 1.18
CA GLU A 168 -3.27 -30.91 1.30
C GLU A 168 -2.81 -30.74 2.76
N VAL A 169 -3.40 -31.51 3.69
CA VAL A 169 -3.13 -31.50 5.13
C VAL A 169 -2.52 -32.82 5.56
N ASP A 170 -1.30 -32.80 6.06
CA ASP A 170 -0.68 -33.95 6.73
C ASP A 170 -0.94 -33.85 8.25
N LEU A 171 -1.87 -34.63 8.73
CA LEU A 171 -2.27 -34.64 10.15
C LEU A 171 -1.20 -35.21 11.08
N ASP A 172 -0.27 -36.01 10.56
CA ASP A 172 0.79 -36.61 11.37
C ASP A 172 1.91 -35.62 11.67
N THR A 173 2.32 -34.84 10.67
CA THR A 173 3.39 -33.85 10.80
C THR A 173 2.89 -32.43 11.09
N GLY A 174 1.63 -32.14 10.82
CA GLY A 174 1.04 -30.79 10.90
C GLY A 174 1.26 -29.95 9.65
N LEU A 175 1.79 -30.55 8.58
CA LEU A 175 2.12 -29.84 7.34
C LEU A 175 0.85 -29.50 6.55
N LEU A 176 0.76 -28.22 6.17
CA LEU A 176 -0.27 -27.66 5.30
C LEU A 176 0.38 -27.23 3.98
N LYS A 177 -0.32 -27.42 2.86
CA LYS A 177 0.13 -27.04 1.52
C LYS A 177 -0.97 -26.27 0.79
N GLU A 178 -0.56 -25.44 -0.16
CA GLU A 178 -1.42 -24.75 -1.13
C GLU A 178 -2.68 -24.14 -0.51
N ASN A 179 -3.88 -24.63 -0.90
CA ASN A 179 -5.15 -24.10 -0.42
C ASN A 179 -5.31 -24.26 1.10
N ALA A 180 -4.82 -25.36 1.69
CA ALA A 180 -4.89 -25.55 3.14
C ALA A 180 -4.18 -24.43 3.92
N VAL A 181 -3.09 -23.85 3.38
CA VAL A 181 -2.43 -22.69 3.97
C VAL A 181 -3.32 -21.46 3.89
N GLN A 182 -4.07 -21.27 2.79
CA GLN A 182 -4.97 -20.12 2.63
C GLN A 182 -6.16 -20.21 3.61
N PHE A 183 -6.69 -21.40 3.82
CA PHE A 183 -7.85 -21.64 4.69
C PHE A 183 -7.56 -21.48 6.19
N TYR A 184 -6.28 -21.43 6.62
CA TYR A 184 -6.00 -21.18 8.03
C TYR A 184 -6.61 -19.87 8.53
N SER A 185 -6.65 -18.85 7.66
CA SER A 185 -7.22 -17.53 8.01
C SER A 185 -8.72 -17.61 8.34
N SER A 186 -9.44 -18.61 7.84
CA SER A 186 -10.87 -18.81 8.12
C SER A 186 -11.14 -19.29 9.55
N VAL A 187 -10.15 -19.87 10.22
CA VAL A 187 -10.26 -20.35 11.62
C VAL A 187 -9.71 -19.35 12.63
N LEU A 188 -9.03 -18.30 12.17
CA LEU A 188 -8.58 -17.26 13.05
C LEU A 188 -9.77 -16.47 13.62
N GLU A 189 -9.77 -16.25 14.93
CA GLU A 189 -10.77 -15.37 15.55
C GLU A 189 -10.62 -13.95 14.97
N ALA A 190 -11.72 -13.38 14.49
CA ALA A 190 -11.72 -12.02 14.01
C ALA A 190 -11.30 -11.07 15.14
N PRO A 191 -10.30 -10.18 14.91
CA PRO A 191 -9.84 -9.27 15.95
C PRO A 191 -10.98 -8.38 16.46
N SER A 192 -10.95 -8.08 17.76
CA SER A 192 -11.88 -7.14 18.39
C SER A 192 -11.71 -5.72 17.79
N GLN A 193 -12.68 -4.85 18.02
CA GLN A 193 -12.56 -3.45 17.58
C GLN A 193 -11.32 -2.77 18.18
N GLU A 194 -11.00 -3.01 19.44
CA GLU A 194 -9.81 -2.45 20.12
C GLU A 194 -8.51 -2.93 19.48
N GLU A 195 -8.44 -4.20 19.07
CA GLU A 195 -7.28 -4.73 18.35
C GLU A 195 -7.13 -4.11 16.97
N VAL A 196 -8.25 -3.94 16.23
CA VAL A 196 -8.24 -3.26 14.92
C VAL A 196 -7.77 -1.80 15.08
N GLU A 197 -8.30 -1.07 16.07
CA GLU A 197 -7.85 0.29 16.39
C GLU A 197 -6.35 0.32 16.74
N GLY A 198 -5.87 -0.70 17.46
CA GLY A 198 -4.44 -0.87 17.76
C GLY A 198 -3.58 -1.10 16.52
N TYR A 199 -4.07 -1.85 15.53
CA TYR A 199 -3.41 -2.03 14.23
C TYR A 199 -3.36 -0.73 13.43
N ILE A 200 -4.46 0.02 13.38
CA ILE A 200 -4.54 1.31 12.69
C ILE A 200 -3.50 2.28 13.28
N ARG A 201 -3.49 2.46 14.62
CA ARG A 201 -2.52 3.36 15.27
C ARG A 201 -1.07 2.95 15.02
N TYR A 202 -0.79 1.63 15.05
CA TYR A 202 0.57 1.12 14.79
C TYR A 202 1.04 1.46 13.37
N SER A 203 0.23 1.14 12.36
CA SER A 203 0.60 1.41 10.97
C SER A 203 0.68 2.91 10.68
N ALA A 204 -0.25 3.72 11.20
CA ALA A 204 -0.21 5.16 11.04
C ALA A 204 1.10 5.76 11.60
N LYS A 205 1.52 5.31 12.79
CA LYS A 205 2.81 5.72 13.37
C LYS A 205 3.98 5.35 12.47
N LYS A 206 3.99 4.12 11.93
CA LYS A 206 5.07 3.66 11.02
C LYS A 206 5.11 4.44 9.71
N LEU A 207 3.96 4.77 9.16
CA LEU A 207 3.85 5.63 7.98
C LEU A 207 4.35 7.05 8.27
N ASN A 208 3.99 7.62 9.44
CA ASN A 208 4.48 8.94 9.84
C ASN A 208 6.02 8.97 9.98
N GLU A 209 6.66 7.88 10.45
CA GLU A 209 8.13 7.75 10.52
C GLU A 209 8.79 7.87 9.14
N CYS A 210 8.06 7.55 8.06
CA CYS A 210 8.50 7.64 6.66
C CYS A 210 7.98 8.89 5.91
N GLY A 211 7.41 9.87 6.61
CA GLY A 211 6.96 11.14 6.02
C GLY A 211 5.55 11.13 5.45
N PHE A 212 4.81 10.05 5.61
CA PHE A 212 3.44 9.97 5.12
C PHE A 212 2.46 10.67 6.06
N THR A 213 1.64 11.52 5.48
CA THR A 213 0.49 12.19 6.12
C THR A 213 -0.83 11.64 5.60
N GLY A 214 -0.79 10.86 4.53
CA GLY A 214 -1.96 10.22 3.94
C GLY A 214 -1.67 8.83 3.39
N VAL A 215 -2.72 8.02 3.26
CA VAL A 215 -2.68 6.66 2.73
C VAL A 215 -3.98 6.31 2.03
N GLN A 216 -3.89 5.58 0.92
CA GLN A 216 -5.01 4.90 0.28
C GLN A 216 -4.79 3.39 0.45
N SER A 217 -5.66 2.72 1.18
CA SER A 217 -5.47 1.32 1.58
C SER A 217 -6.74 0.50 1.39
N ASP A 218 -6.60 -0.78 1.07
CA ASP A 218 -7.72 -1.70 0.92
C ASP A 218 -7.84 -2.64 2.14
N ASP A 219 -8.42 -2.13 3.19
CA ASP A 219 -8.39 -2.78 4.50
C ASP A 219 -9.61 -3.64 4.84
N LEU A 220 -10.75 -3.48 4.15
CA LEU A 220 -12.03 -4.06 4.58
C LEU A 220 -12.07 -5.60 4.56
N ALA A 221 -11.22 -6.23 3.75
CA ALA A 221 -11.08 -7.69 3.68
C ALA A 221 -9.73 -8.22 4.20
N SER A 222 -8.85 -7.37 4.77
CA SER A 222 -7.45 -7.73 5.03
C SER A 222 -7.20 -8.45 6.35
N LEU A 223 -8.17 -8.46 7.27
CA LEU A 223 -8.03 -9.13 8.56
C LEU A 223 -8.86 -10.42 8.66
N PRO A 224 -8.46 -11.38 9.53
CA PRO A 224 -9.26 -12.57 9.80
C PRO A 224 -10.72 -12.25 10.11
N GLY A 225 -11.63 -13.11 9.62
CA GLY A 225 -13.07 -12.93 9.76
C GLY A 225 -13.67 -11.85 8.86
N LYS A 226 -12.85 -11.12 8.09
CA LYS A 226 -13.25 -10.18 7.01
C LYS A 226 -14.46 -9.31 7.35
N ASN A 227 -14.51 -8.81 8.58
CA ASN A 227 -15.64 -8.04 9.11
C ASN A 227 -15.47 -6.55 8.76
N TRP A 228 -15.84 -6.18 7.54
CA TRP A 228 -15.74 -4.82 7.05
C TRP A 228 -16.47 -3.78 7.93
N ARG A 229 -17.62 -4.16 8.53
CA ARG A 229 -18.37 -3.24 9.41
C ARG A 229 -17.58 -2.88 10.67
N ARG A 230 -16.86 -3.85 11.24
CA ARG A 230 -15.98 -3.61 12.39
C ARG A 230 -14.80 -2.72 12.01
N ILE A 231 -14.18 -2.95 10.86
CA ILE A 231 -13.07 -2.15 10.36
C ILE A 231 -13.54 -0.71 10.14
N MET A 232 -14.66 -0.51 9.45
CA MET A 232 -15.28 0.81 9.26
C MET A 232 -15.62 1.50 10.59
N ALA A 233 -16.14 0.74 11.56
CA ALA A 233 -16.45 1.30 12.90
C ALA A 233 -15.18 1.72 13.64
N SER A 234 -14.08 0.97 13.51
CA SER A 234 -12.80 1.29 14.14
C SER A 234 -12.19 2.58 13.56
N TYR A 235 -12.15 2.73 12.23
CA TYR A 235 -11.68 3.96 11.59
C TYR A 235 -12.51 5.17 12.01
N LYS A 236 -13.85 5.06 11.94
CA LYS A 236 -14.76 6.14 12.35
C LYS A 236 -14.63 6.51 13.82
N ALA A 237 -14.39 5.52 14.68
CA ALA A 237 -14.22 5.76 16.12
C ALA A 237 -12.91 6.50 16.40
N LEU A 238 -11.80 6.12 15.75
CA LEU A 238 -10.52 6.81 15.87
C LEU A 238 -10.60 8.25 15.33
N ASP A 239 -11.23 8.42 14.18
CA ASP A 239 -11.43 9.72 13.55
C ASP A 239 -12.24 10.66 14.45
N ALA A 240 -13.37 10.19 14.97
CA ALA A 240 -14.24 10.97 15.87
C ALA A 240 -13.56 11.36 17.20
N ARG A 241 -12.54 10.61 17.64
CA ARG A 241 -11.73 10.94 18.83
C ARG A 241 -10.50 11.79 18.52
N GLY A 242 -10.23 12.09 17.23
CA GLY A 242 -9.01 12.79 16.80
C GLY A 242 -7.72 11.96 17.00
N GLU A 243 -7.84 10.63 17.02
CA GLU A 243 -6.72 9.70 17.26
C GLU A 243 -6.13 9.11 15.98
N LEU A 244 -6.67 9.46 14.82
CA LEU A 244 -6.17 9.00 13.52
C LEU A 244 -5.06 9.96 13.04
N SER A 245 -3.80 9.56 13.22
CA SER A 245 -2.61 10.35 12.88
C SER A 245 -2.20 10.27 11.41
N ILE A 246 -3.13 9.91 10.53
CA ILE A 246 -2.93 9.85 9.07
C ILE A 246 -4.28 10.08 8.36
N ARG A 247 -4.28 10.73 7.21
CA ARG A 247 -5.49 10.84 6.37
C ARG A 247 -5.66 9.54 5.59
N HIS A 248 -6.71 8.82 5.89
CA HIS A 248 -7.01 7.52 5.31
C HIS A 248 -8.10 7.63 4.23
N TYR A 249 -7.82 7.10 3.05
CA TYR A 249 -8.75 6.96 1.94
C TYR A 249 -8.94 5.47 1.64
N GLU A 250 -10.10 4.91 2.05
CA GLU A 250 -10.37 3.48 2.01
C GLU A 250 -10.68 2.98 0.60
N GLN A 251 -9.83 2.12 0.05
CA GLN A 251 -10.11 1.36 -1.16
C GLN A 251 -10.96 0.14 -0.78
N CYS A 252 -12.26 0.22 -1.02
CA CYS A 252 -13.25 -0.71 -0.50
C CYS A 252 -13.20 -2.07 -1.22
N LEU A 253 -12.31 -2.97 -0.76
CA LEU A 253 -12.20 -4.35 -1.23
C LEU A 253 -13.15 -5.25 -0.43
N PHE A 254 -13.95 -6.04 -1.12
CA PHE A 254 -14.83 -7.04 -0.53
C PHE A 254 -14.54 -8.41 -1.15
N GLU A 255 -14.55 -9.45 -0.33
CA GLU A 255 -14.42 -10.82 -0.80
C GLU A 255 -15.69 -11.32 -1.50
N ARG A 256 -16.86 -10.85 -1.04
CA ARG A 256 -18.18 -11.27 -1.54
C ARG A 256 -18.92 -10.09 -2.17
N ALA A 257 -19.55 -10.35 -3.30
CA ALA A 257 -20.36 -9.35 -4.00
C ALA A 257 -21.53 -8.82 -3.15
N GLU A 258 -22.10 -9.66 -2.28
CA GLU A 258 -23.18 -9.28 -1.36
C GLU A 258 -22.74 -8.24 -0.36
N ASP A 259 -21.51 -8.31 0.15
CA ASP A 259 -20.97 -7.31 1.08
C ASP A 259 -20.74 -5.96 0.39
N ALA A 260 -20.21 -5.97 -0.85
CA ALA A 260 -20.08 -4.77 -1.66
C ALA A 260 -21.44 -4.11 -1.94
N LYS A 261 -22.46 -4.94 -2.24
CA LYS A 261 -23.82 -4.44 -2.44
C LYS A 261 -24.40 -3.86 -1.16
N ALA A 262 -24.28 -4.58 -0.03
CA ALA A 262 -24.75 -4.13 1.28
C ALA A 262 -24.08 -2.79 1.67
N PHE A 263 -22.78 -2.63 1.43
CA PHE A 263 -22.05 -1.39 1.68
C PHE A 263 -22.68 -0.20 0.94
N ILE A 264 -22.98 -0.37 -0.35
CA ILE A 264 -23.61 0.68 -1.16
C ILE A 264 -25.08 0.93 -0.72
N GLU A 265 -25.84 -0.13 -0.39
CA GLU A 265 -27.21 -0.04 0.11
C GLU A 265 -27.31 0.66 1.48
N GLU A 266 -26.30 0.50 2.33
CA GLU A 266 -26.14 1.24 3.60
C GLU A 266 -25.79 2.72 3.39
N GLY A 267 -25.62 3.16 2.15
CA GLY A 267 -25.46 4.58 1.80
C GLY A 267 -24.02 5.05 1.71
N TYR A 268 -23.02 4.18 1.78
CA TYR A 268 -21.63 4.57 1.59
C TYR A 268 -21.36 4.98 0.15
N ARG A 269 -20.60 6.07 -0.04
CA ARG A 269 -20.25 6.65 -1.35
C ARG A 269 -18.83 7.20 -1.33
N THR A 270 -18.18 7.16 -2.47
CA THR A 270 -16.86 7.79 -2.64
C THR A 270 -16.89 9.26 -2.27
N GLY A 271 -15.93 9.68 -1.43
CA GLY A 271 -15.81 11.04 -0.92
C GLY A 271 -16.65 11.31 0.34
N GLN A 272 -17.37 10.33 0.87
CA GLN A 272 -17.99 10.44 2.19
C GLN A 272 -16.91 10.42 3.27
N ARG A 273 -16.78 11.50 4.03
CA ARG A 273 -15.63 11.70 4.91
C ARG A 273 -15.99 12.22 6.31
N GLY A 274 -15.10 11.92 7.26
CA GLY A 274 -14.88 12.62 8.52
C GLY A 274 -13.72 13.61 8.40
N ASP A 275 -12.96 13.78 9.47
CA ASP A 275 -11.79 14.69 9.49
C ASP A 275 -10.58 14.05 8.79
N HIS A 276 -10.25 12.78 9.11
CA HIS A 276 -9.11 12.06 8.57
C HIS A 276 -9.48 10.73 7.90
N PHE A 277 -10.73 10.27 7.97
CA PHE A 277 -11.21 9.07 7.32
C PHE A 277 -12.15 9.39 6.16
N THR A 278 -11.89 8.82 4.98
CA THR A 278 -12.69 9.01 3.77
C THR A 278 -12.99 7.68 3.09
N VAL A 279 -14.23 7.46 2.69
CA VAL A 279 -14.62 6.35 1.80
C VAL A 279 -14.10 6.64 0.39
N GLY A 280 -13.32 5.74 -0.14
CA GLY A 280 -12.67 5.83 -1.45
C GLY A 280 -13.36 4.99 -2.54
N PRO A 281 -12.57 4.41 -3.47
CA PRO A 281 -13.07 3.61 -4.57
C PRO A 281 -13.55 2.24 -4.14
N MET A 282 -14.40 1.63 -4.95
CA MET A 282 -14.56 0.18 -4.96
C MET A 282 -13.29 -0.44 -5.55
N LYS A 283 -12.62 -1.30 -4.77
CA LYS A 283 -11.41 -2.02 -5.21
C LYS A 283 -11.81 -3.36 -5.81
N LEU A 284 -11.27 -3.65 -6.99
CA LEU A 284 -11.41 -4.95 -7.66
C LEU A 284 -10.03 -5.55 -7.95
N ILE A 285 -9.97 -6.86 -8.08
CA ILE A 285 -8.79 -7.62 -8.51
C ILE A 285 -9.18 -8.34 -9.79
N GLN A 286 -8.63 -7.89 -10.94
CA GLN A 286 -9.00 -8.44 -12.25
C GLN A 286 -8.10 -9.58 -12.70
N ASP A 287 -6.83 -9.57 -12.27
CA ASP A 287 -5.86 -10.62 -12.60
C ASP A 287 -4.93 -10.92 -11.43
N GLY A 288 -3.98 -11.81 -11.65
CA GLY A 288 -2.98 -12.17 -10.67
C GLY A 288 -1.66 -11.42 -10.84
N SER A 289 -0.52 -12.08 -10.56
CA SER A 289 0.82 -11.48 -10.57
C SER A 289 1.69 -11.98 -11.72
N LEU A 290 2.67 -11.17 -12.11
CA LEU A 290 3.64 -11.54 -13.15
C LEU A 290 4.55 -12.69 -12.67
N GLY A 291 5.03 -12.62 -11.43
CA GLY A 291 5.90 -13.63 -10.84
C GLY A 291 5.29 -15.03 -10.82
N ALA A 292 3.99 -15.14 -10.53
CA ALA A 292 3.25 -16.41 -10.57
C ALA A 292 2.75 -16.82 -11.96
N ARG A 293 2.97 -16.00 -13.00
CA ARG A 293 2.42 -16.21 -14.36
C ARG A 293 0.88 -16.26 -14.37
N THR A 294 0.26 -15.48 -13.49
CA THR A 294 -1.20 -15.37 -13.35
C THR A 294 -1.74 -14.00 -13.76
N ALA A 295 -0.87 -13.00 -14.03
CA ALA A 295 -1.28 -11.76 -14.68
C ALA A 295 -1.88 -12.06 -16.08
N ALA A 296 -3.01 -11.43 -16.41
CA ALA A 296 -3.75 -11.75 -17.62
C ALA A 296 -3.17 -11.07 -18.85
N MET A 297 -2.64 -11.87 -19.75
CA MET A 297 -1.94 -11.44 -20.94
C MET A 297 -2.74 -11.70 -22.22
N ASN A 298 -2.64 -10.80 -23.21
CA ASN A 298 -3.22 -11.01 -24.54
C ASN A 298 -2.51 -12.13 -25.30
N GLU A 299 -1.19 -12.24 -25.14
CA GLU A 299 -0.38 -13.31 -25.70
C GLU A 299 0.19 -14.20 -24.60
N PRO A 300 0.41 -15.50 -24.84
CA PRO A 300 0.99 -16.39 -23.85
C PRO A 300 2.32 -15.89 -23.28
N TYR A 301 2.63 -16.31 -22.07
CA TYR A 301 3.95 -16.11 -21.48
C TYR A 301 5.02 -16.80 -22.31
N GLU A 302 6.18 -16.14 -22.46
CA GLU A 302 7.31 -16.68 -23.23
C GLU A 302 7.88 -17.95 -22.58
N ASP A 303 8.04 -17.92 -21.26
CA ASP A 303 8.56 -19.04 -20.46
C ASP A 303 7.49 -20.06 -20.02
N ALA A 304 6.22 -19.83 -20.36
CA ALA A 304 5.10 -20.76 -20.09
C ALA A 304 4.13 -20.79 -21.28
N PRO A 305 4.53 -21.42 -22.41
CA PRO A 305 3.74 -21.46 -23.63
C PRO A 305 2.33 -22.02 -23.41
N GLY A 306 1.32 -21.28 -23.89
CA GLY A 306 -0.10 -21.62 -23.73
C GLY A 306 -0.74 -21.05 -22.45
N ASN A 307 0.03 -20.54 -21.49
CA ASN A 307 -0.48 -19.83 -20.34
C ASN A 307 -0.66 -18.34 -20.67
N THR A 308 -1.87 -17.80 -20.46
CA THR A 308 -2.23 -16.38 -20.60
C THR A 308 -2.65 -15.74 -19.29
N GLY A 309 -2.36 -16.36 -18.15
CA GLY A 309 -2.80 -15.93 -16.84
C GLY A 309 -4.27 -16.22 -16.54
N ILE A 310 -4.80 -15.55 -15.55
CA ILE A 310 -6.18 -15.72 -15.07
C ILE A 310 -6.96 -14.41 -15.15
N ILE A 311 -8.26 -14.53 -15.35
CA ILE A 311 -9.22 -13.43 -15.34
C ILE A 311 -10.22 -13.70 -14.22
N THR A 312 -10.41 -12.72 -13.32
CA THR A 312 -11.36 -12.83 -12.21
C THR A 312 -12.79 -12.57 -12.66
N PHE A 313 -13.01 -11.48 -13.40
CA PHE A 313 -14.33 -11.08 -13.91
C PHE A 313 -14.35 -11.16 -15.43
N SER A 314 -15.38 -11.76 -16.00
CA SER A 314 -15.65 -11.68 -17.44
C SER A 314 -15.91 -10.22 -17.87
N GLN A 315 -15.87 -9.95 -19.18
CA GLN A 315 -16.14 -8.61 -19.68
C GLN A 315 -17.55 -8.12 -19.30
N ASP A 316 -18.56 -8.97 -19.43
CA ASP A 316 -19.94 -8.63 -19.08
C ASP A 316 -20.09 -8.31 -17.58
N GLU A 317 -19.39 -9.01 -16.71
CA GLU A 317 -19.37 -8.72 -15.28
C GLU A 317 -18.71 -7.38 -14.97
N LEU A 318 -17.56 -7.09 -15.60
CA LEU A 318 -16.91 -5.77 -15.47
C LEU A 318 -17.78 -4.63 -16.01
N ASP A 319 -18.38 -4.80 -17.17
CA ASP A 319 -19.27 -3.81 -17.77
C ASP A 319 -20.44 -3.49 -16.82
N ASN A 320 -21.02 -4.52 -16.20
CA ASN A 320 -22.09 -4.37 -15.20
C ASN A 320 -21.60 -3.71 -13.90
N LEU A 321 -20.42 -4.07 -13.42
CA LEU A 321 -19.82 -3.47 -12.22
C LEU A 321 -19.53 -1.99 -12.44
N PHE A 322 -18.91 -1.60 -13.56
CA PHE A 322 -18.64 -0.20 -13.87
C PHE A 322 -19.93 0.62 -14.01
N ALA A 323 -20.94 0.10 -14.72
CA ALA A 323 -22.24 0.74 -14.81
C ALA A 323 -22.90 0.90 -13.42
N PHE A 324 -22.77 -0.10 -12.54
CA PHE A 324 -23.28 -0.06 -11.18
C PHE A 324 -22.55 0.98 -10.34
N PHE A 325 -21.20 1.02 -10.38
CA PHE A 325 -20.41 2.00 -9.64
C PHE A 325 -20.69 3.42 -10.09
N ASP A 326 -20.70 3.68 -11.40
CA ASP A 326 -21.01 5.00 -11.93
C ASP A 326 -22.40 5.49 -11.52
N ARG A 327 -23.41 4.61 -11.62
CA ARG A 327 -24.77 4.93 -11.19
C ARG A 327 -24.86 5.34 -9.71
N HIS A 328 -24.00 4.75 -8.86
CA HIS A 328 -24.01 5.00 -7.42
C HIS A 328 -22.95 6.02 -6.96
N GLN A 329 -22.35 6.77 -7.88
CA GLN A 329 -21.31 7.78 -7.56
C GLN A 329 -20.11 7.17 -6.81
N MET A 330 -19.70 5.97 -7.22
CA MET A 330 -18.51 5.31 -6.72
C MET A 330 -17.36 5.44 -7.72
N GLN A 331 -16.18 5.74 -7.24
CA GLN A 331 -14.92 5.53 -7.96
C GLN A 331 -14.61 4.03 -8.01
N ALA A 332 -13.87 3.56 -9.00
CA ALA A 332 -13.30 2.22 -9.05
C ALA A 332 -11.77 2.28 -9.11
N ALA A 333 -11.10 1.38 -8.40
CA ALA A 333 -9.67 1.12 -8.51
C ALA A 333 -9.48 -0.37 -8.76
N VAL A 334 -8.93 -0.74 -9.93
CA VAL A 334 -8.87 -2.13 -10.37
C VAL A 334 -7.42 -2.58 -10.49
N HIS A 335 -7.07 -3.63 -9.75
CA HIS A 335 -5.78 -4.30 -9.90
C HIS A 335 -5.69 -4.91 -11.30
N CYS A 336 -4.71 -4.46 -12.09
CA CYS A 336 -4.37 -5.04 -13.39
C CYS A 336 -2.86 -4.96 -13.62
N ILE A 337 -2.22 -6.10 -13.70
CA ILE A 337 -0.80 -6.25 -14.02
C ILE A 337 -0.62 -6.53 -15.50
N GLY A 338 -1.42 -7.45 -16.06
CA GLY A 338 -1.36 -7.86 -17.44
C GLY A 338 -2.12 -6.93 -18.39
N ASP A 339 -1.67 -6.90 -19.63
CA ASP A 339 -2.21 -6.06 -20.69
C ASP A 339 -3.66 -6.40 -21.05
N ARG A 340 -4.07 -7.68 -20.97
CA ARG A 340 -5.45 -8.12 -21.20
C ARG A 340 -6.40 -7.62 -20.10
N ALA A 341 -5.98 -7.66 -18.84
CA ALA A 341 -6.79 -7.15 -17.74
C ALA A 341 -7.04 -5.65 -17.89
N MET A 342 -6.01 -4.88 -18.28
CA MET A 342 -6.14 -3.44 -18.53
C MET A 342 -7.06 -3.14 -19.70
N ASP A 343 -6.96 -3.90 -20.80
CA ASP A 343 -7.89 -3.74 -21.95
C ASP A 343 -9.34 -3.90 -21.53
N MET A 344 -9.64 -4.92 -20.72
CA MET A 344 -11.00 -5.19 -20.24
C MET A 344 -11.55 -4.05 -19.37
N VAL A 345 -10.70 -3.47 -18.51
CA VAL A 345 -11.08 -2.32 -17.65
C VAL A 345 -11.31 -1.06 -18.50
N ILE A 346 -10.44 -0.78 -19.47
CA ILE A 346 -10.62 0.34 -20.41
C ILE A 346 -11.93 0.20 -21.18
N GLU A 347 -12.24 -1.00 -21.66
CA GLU A 347 -13.49 -1.29 -22.37
C GLU A 347 -14.71 -1.10 -21.47
N ALA A 348 -14.68 -1.61 -20.22
CA ALA A 348 -15.78 -1.44 -19.28
C ALA A 348 -16.03 0.03 -18.92
N ALA A 349 -14.97 0.81 -18.72
CA ALA A 349 -15.07 2.24 -18.48
C ALA A 349 -15.70 2.99 -19.68
N ALA A 350 -15.31 2.61 -20.91
CA ALA A 350 -15.83 3.20 -22.13
C ALA A 350 -17.32 2.89 -22.37
N LYS A 351 -17.77 1.71 -21.96
CA LYS A 351 -19.15 1.22 -22.17
C LYS A 351 -20.14 1.71 -21.12
N SER A 352 -19.68 2.17 -19.96
CA SER A 352 -20.57 2.54 -18.86
C SER A 352 -21.50 3.70 -19.26
N PRO A 353 -22.84 3.49 -19.26
CA PRO A 353 -23.79 4.51 -19.70
C PRO A 353 -23.92 5.67 -18.70
N TYR A 354 -23.46 5.48 -17.46
CA TYR A 354 -23.55 6.44 -16.36
C TYR A 354 -22.24 7.18 -16.11
N ARG A 355 -21.17 6.89 -16.87
CA ARG A 355 -19.82 7.44 -16.68
C ARG A 355 -19.79 8.98 -16.62
N LYS A 356 -20.53 9.64 -17.51
CA LYS A 356 -20.61 11.10 -17.59
C LYS A 356 -21.37 11.74 -16.43
N ASP A 357 -22.25 11.01 -15.80
CA ASP A 357 -23.07 11.48 -14.68
C ASP A 357 -22.38 11.22 -13.32
N ASN A 358 -21.35 10.39 -13.29
CA ASN A 358 -20.59 10.09 -12.10
C ASN A 358 -19.57 11.21 -11.81
N LYS A 359 -19.87 12.08 -10.84
CA LYS A 359 -18.96 13.13 -10.38
C LYS A 359 -17.76 12.59 -9.59
N LYS A 360 -17.78 11.31 -9.21
CA LYS A 360 -16.71 10.59 -8.52
C LYS A 360 -16.09 9.50 -9.41
N GLY A 361 -16.17 9.69 -10.71
CA GLY A 361 -15.75 8.71 -11.70
C GLY A 361 -14.29 8.79 -12.12
N ARG A 362 -13.35 9.31 -11.31
CA ARG A 362 -11.90 9.18 -11.54
C ARG A 362 -11.48 7.74 -11.31
N HIS A 363 -11.96 6.80 -12.14
CA HIS A 363 -11.55 5.40 -12.05
C HIS A 363 -10.08 5.24 -12.34
N GLY A 364 -9.46 4.19 -11.78
CA GLY A 364 -8.05 3.98 -11.99
C GLY A 364 -7.66 2.51 -12.06
N ILE A 365 -6.49 2.27 -12.59
CA ILE A 365 -5.84 0.98 -12.70
C ILE A 365 -4.67 0.95 -11.72
N VAL A 366 -4.62 -0.08 -10.88
CA VAL A 366 -3.55 -0.31 -9.92
C VAL A 366 -2.51 -1.22 -10.57
N HIS A 367 -1.25 -0.90 -10.38
CA HIS A 367 -0.03 -1.51 -10.90
C HIS A 367 0.36 -1.05 -12.31
N CYS A 368 -0.46 -1.21 -13.33
CA CYS A 368 -0.15 -0.77 -14.71
C CYS A 368 1.22 -1.27 -15.20
N GLN A 369 1.58 -2.56 -14.96
CA GLN A 369 2.94 -3.04 -15.20
C GLN A 369 3.20 -3.32 -16.66
N ILE A 370 2.41 -4.19 -17.29
CA ILE A 370 2.62 -4.64 -18.68
C ILE A 370 1.72 -3.82 -19.61
N THR A 371 2.14 -2.61 -19.91
CA THR A 371 1.42 -1.70 -20.80
C THR A 371 1.97 -1.74 -22.24
N ASN A 372 1.27 -1.10 -23.14
CA ASN A 372 1.68 -0.87 -24.53
C ASN A 372 1.05 0.45 -25.03
N PRO A 373 1.45 0.98 -26.20
CA PRO A 373 0.93 2.26 -26.69
C PRO A 373 -0.60 2.34 -26.81
N ARG A 374 -1.27 1.22 -27.14
CA ARG A 374 -2.74 1.17 -27.23
C ARG A 374 -3.40 1.28 -25.86
N ILE A 375 -2.86 0.60 -24.86
CA ILE A 375 -3.35 0.69 -23.47
C ILE A 375 -3.16 2.11 -22.94
N LEU A 376 -1.99 2.70 -23.10
CA LEU A 376 -1.74 4.08 -22.66
C LEU A 376 -2.70 5.07 -23.32
N GLN A 377 -2.95 4.92 -24.63
CA GLN A 377 -3.94 5.74 -25.32
C GLN A 377 -5.36 5.51 -24.78
N GLY A 378 -5.73 4.25 -24.55
CA GLY A 378 -7.05 3.91 -23.97
C GLY A 378 -7.25 4.49 -22.57
N MET A 379 -6.23 4.42 -21.70
CA MET A 379 -6.27 5.05 -20.38
C MET A 379 -6.48 6.57 -20.49
N LYS A 380 -5.74 7.24 -21.38
CA LYS A 380 -5.89 8.66 -21.64
C LYS A 380 -7.31 9.00 -22.15
N ASP A 381 -7.81 8.27 -23.15
CA ASP A 381 -9.11 8.53 -23.78
C ASP A 381 -10.28 8.34 -22.79
N GLN A 382 -10.11 7.44 -21.80
CA GLN A 382 -11.09 7.18 -20.76
C GLN A 382 -10.83 7.94 -19.47
N ASP A 383 -9.83 8.83 -19.42
CA ASP A 383 -9.42 9.60 -18.23
C ASP A 383 -9.26 8.68 -16.99
N LEU A 384 -8.52 7.58 -17.17
CA LEU A 384 -8.22 6.63 -16.10
C LEU A 384 -6.95 7.01 -15.38
N LEU A 385 -6.97 6.91 -14.05
CA LEU A 385 -5.80 7.10 -13.20
C LEU A 385 -4.87 5.88 -13.29
N ALA A 386 -3.57 6.10 -13.11
CA ALA A 386 -2.57 5.06 -12.90
C ALA A 386 -2.06 5.12 -11.45
N TYR A 387 -2.16 4.02 -10.72
CA TYR A 387 -1.59 3.83 -9.38
C TYR A 387 -0.38 2.92 -9.50
N ILE A 388 0.82 3.48 -9.56
CA ILE A 388 2.06 2.74 -9.83
C ILE A 388 2.83 2.44 -8.55
N GLN A 389 3.68 1.40 -8.57
CA GLN A 389 4.56 1.03 -7.48
C GLN A 389 6.02 1.10 -7.94
N PRO A 390 6.74 2.22 -7.72
CA PRO A 390 8.12 2.35 -8.16
C PRO A 390 9.05 1.29 -7.57
N VAL A 391 8.84 0.91 -6.33
CA VAL A 391 9.62 -0.11 -5.61
C VAL A 391 9.57 -1.49 -6.24
N PHE A 392 8.56 -1.81 -7.06
CA PHE A 392 8.47 -3.10 -7.75
C PHE A 392 9.58 -3.35 -8.78
N ILE A 393 10.28 -2.31 -9.23
CA ILE A 393 11.46 -2.49 -10.07
C ILE A 393 12.49 -3.43 -9.41
N ASP A 394 12.69 -3.32 -8.10
CA ASP A 394 13.67 -4.15 -7.39
C ASP A 394 13.37 -5.65 -7.51
N LEU A 395 12.09 -6.01 -7.51
CA LEU A 395 11.63 -7.39 -7.64
C LEU A 395 11.56 -7.86 -9.09
N ASP A 396 11.07 -7.02 -9.98
CA ASP A 396 10.53 -7.44 -11.27
C ASP A 396 11.50 -7.29 -12.44
N MET A 397 12.53 -6.44 -12.34
CA MET A 397 13.41 -6.17 -13.47
C MET A 397 14.06 -7.42 -14.09
N ASN A 398 14.30 -8.46 -13.29
CA ASN A 398 14.86 -9.73 -13.76
C ASN A 398 13.78 -10.75 -14.14
N THR A 399 12.51 -10.47 -13.87
CA THR A 399 11.39 -11.39 -14.07
C THR A 399 10.59 -11.05 -15.33
N VAL A 400 10.51 -9.77 -15.68
CA VAL A 400 9.62 -9.27 -16.75
C VAL A 400 10.03 -9.82 -18.11
N GLU A 401 11.28 -9.61 -18.55
CA GLU A 401 11.72 -10.01 -19.89
C GLU A 401 11.64 -11.53 -20.09
N PRO A 402 12.07 -12.41 -19.16
CA PRO A 402 11.84 -13.84 -19.27
C PRO A 402 10.35 -14.21 -19.40
N ALA A 403 9.48 -13.49 -18.71
CA ALA A 403 8.05 -13.77 -18.69
C ALA A 403 7.33 -13.39 -19.99
N ILE A 404 7.66 -12.23 -20.58
CA ILE A 404 6.91 -11.68 -21.72
C ILE A 404 7.70 -11.63 -23.04
N GLY A 405 9.02 -11.90 -22.99
CA GLY A 405 9.92 -11.82 -24.15
C GLY A 405 10.35 -10.37 -24.49
N ALA A 406 11.55 -10.25 -25.06
CA ALA A 406 12.18 -8.96 -25.36
C ALA A 406 11.33 -8.05 -26.29
N GLN A 407 10.54 -8.63 -27.18
CA GLN A 407 9.71 -7.90 -28.14
C GLN A 407 8.52 -7.16 -27.49
N ARG A 408 8.14 -7.53 -26.26
CA ARG A 408 7.03 -6.89 -25.50
C ARG A 408 7.52 -5.92 -24.42
N MET A 409 8.83 -5.69 -24.33
CA MET A 409 9.43 -4.81 -23.32
C MET A 409 9.18 -3.31 -23.56
N ASP A 410 8.75 -2.92 -24.76
CA ASP A 410 8.40 -1.52 -25.01
C ASP A 410 7.16 -1.11 -24.21
N LYS A 411 7.30 -0.05 -23.44
CA LYS A 411 6.23 0.49 -22.58
C LYS A 411 5.81 -0.38 -21.39
N VAL A 412 6.67 -1.27 -20.88
CA VAL A 412 6.45 -1.87 -19.56
C VAL A 412 6.92 -0.91 -18.47
N TYR A 413 6.17 -0.78 -17.37
CA TYR A 413 6.45 0.22 -16.33
C TYR A 413 6.65 1.63 -16.90
N ALA A 414 5.75 2.05 -17.77
CA ALA A 414 5.89 3.22 -18.66
C ALA A 414 5.56 4.55 -17.99
N TRP A 415 6.20 4.84 -16.85
CA TRP A 415 5.84 5.97 -15.98
C TRP A 415 6.06 7.33 -16.65
N LYS A 416 7.23 7.50 -17.33
CA LYS A 416 7.50 8.74 -18.08
C LYS A 416 6.51 8.91 -19.22
N SER A 417 6.24 7.84 -19.94
CA SER A 417 5.24 7.87 -21.03
C SER A 417 3.84 8.23 -20.51
N MET A 418 3.39 7.69 -19.36
CA MET A 418 2.12 8.05 -18.74
C MET A 418 2.05 9.55 -18.42
N LEU A 419 3.09 10.08 -17.74
CA LEU A 419 3.16 11.51 -17.39
C LEU A 419 3.18 12.40 -18.62
N ASP A 420 4.00 12.08 -19.63
CA ASP A 420 4.09 12.86 -20.87
C ASP A 420 2.79 12.86 -21.67
N MET A 421 2.01 11.79 -21.61
CA MET A 421 0.68 11.72 -22.22
C MET A 421 -0.39 12.46 -21.39
N GLY A 422 -0.06 12.91 -20.18
CA GLY A 422 -1.00 13.57 -19.27
C GLY A 422 -1.95 12.59 -18.57
N ILE A 423 -1.59 11.31 -18.46
CA ILE A 423 -2.32 10.35 -17.63
C ILE A 423 -2.01 10.68 -16.17
N HIS A 424 -3.03 10.90 -15.36
CA HIS A 424 -2.84 11.15 -13.93
C HIS A 424 -2.26 9.91 -13.25
N THR A 425 -0.98 10.01 -12.88
CA THR A 425 -0.19 8.91 -12.31
C THR A 425 0.18 9.26 -10.88
N SER A 426 -0.07 8.36 -9.94
CA SER A 426 0.29 8.49 -8.52
C SER A 426 1.05 7.27 -8.02
N GLY A 427 1.86 7.46 -6.98
CA GLY A 427 2.77 6.44 -6.43
C GLY A 427 2.24 5.82 -5.15
N GLY A 428 2.36 4.51 -5.03
CA GLY A 428 2.10 3.71 -3.83
C GLY A 428 3.15 2.63 -3.67
N SER A 429 3.08 1.89 -2.57
CA SER A 429 4.06 0.85 -2.24
C SER A 429 3.54 -0.57 -2.46
N ASP A 430 2.26 -0.79 -2.26
CA ASP A 430 1.66 -2.13 -2.12
C ASP A 430 2.16 -2.90 -0.86
N ALA A 431 2.62 -2.17 0.16
CA ALA A 431 3.09 -2.79 1.40
C ALA A 431 1.95 -3.57 2.11
N PRO A 432 2.24 -4.75 2.67
CA PRO A 432 3.54 -5.34 3.01
C PRO A 432 4.16 -6.27 1.93
N VAL A 433 3.74 -6.17 0.67
CA VAL A 433 4.41 -6.94 -0.40
C VAL A 433 5.88 -6.52 -0.50
N VAL A 434 6.12 -5.21 -0.42
CA VAL A 434 7.45 -4.58 -0.40
C VAL A 434 7.50 -3.43 0.62
N SER A 435 8.64 -2.74 0.71
CA SER A 435 8.84 -1.56 1.57
C SER A 435 7.94 -0.39 1.14
N PHE A 436 7.38 0.34 2.13
CA PHE A 436 6.69 1.61 1.89
C PHE A 436 7.57 2.85 2.09
N ASP A 437 8.89 2.71 2.25
CA ASP A 437 9.78 3.86 2.41
C ASP A 437 9.65 4.81 1.20
N ALA A 438 9.23 6.06 1.46
CA ALA A 438 8.99 7.05 0.41
C ALA A 438 10.30 7.40 -0.34
N MET A 439 11.44 7.43 0.35
CA MET A 439 12.73 7.75 -0.26
C MET A 439 13.21 6.64 -1.19
N GLU A 440 12.99 5.37 -0.83
CA GLU A 440 13.25 4.23 -1.72
C GLU A 440 12.36 4.32 -2.97
N ASN A 441 11.07 4.57 -2.81
CA ASN A 441 10.14 4.69 -3.93
C ASN A 441 10.53 5.84 -4.88
N ILE A 442 10.90 7.00 -4.36
CA ILE A 442 11.39 8.13 -5.16
C ILE A 442 12.71 7.76 -5.87
N TYR A 443 13.63 7.09 -5.17
CA TYR A 443 14.88 6.60 -5.76
C TYR A 443 14.62 5.67 -6.95
N PHE A 444 13.74 4.69 -6.81
CA PHE A 444 13.39 3.76 -7.88
C PHE A 444 12.78 4.47 -9.09
N ALA A 445 11.90 5.43 -8.85
CA ALA A 445 11.27 6.23 -9.91
C ALA A 445 12.28 7.06 -10.71
N VAL A 446 13.25 7.67 -10.02
CA VAL A 446 14.26 8.55 -10.61
C VAL A 446 15.38 7.77 -11.29
N THR A 447 15.90 6.74 -10.64
CA THR A 447 17.09 6.02 -11.11
C THR A 447 16.77 4.81 -11.96
N ARG A 448 15.66 4.14 -11.70
CA ARG A 448 15.27 2.82 -12.24
C ARG A 448 16.36 1.75 -12.04
N LYS A 449 17.11 1.88 -10.96
CA LYS A 449 18.09 0.90 -10.48
C LYS A 449 17.46 0.08 -9.37
N ASN A 450 17.97 -1.13 -9.12
CA ASN A 450 17.61 -1.89 -7.92
C ASN A 450 18.23 -1.25 -6.66
N ILE A 451 17.92 -1.78 -5.48
CA ILE A 451 18.43 -1.22 -4.22
C ILE A 451 19.97 -1.25 -4.14
N SER A 452 20.63 -2.16 -4.86
CA SER A 452 22.09 -2.26 -4.97
C SER A 452 22.70 -1.32 -6.02
N GLY A 453 21.90 -0.46 -6.68
CA GLY A 453 22.37 0.52 -7.67
C GLY A 453 22.59 -0.06 -9.09
N GLN A 454 21.96 -1.18 -9.43
CA GLN A 454 22.10 -1.83 -10.74
C GLN A 454 20.75 -1.88 -11.50
N PRO A 455 20.79 -1.92 -12.85
CA PRO A 455 21.94 -1.64 -13.71
C PRO A 455 22.36 -0.17 -13.67
N GLN A 456 23.61 0.15 -14.03
CA GLN A 456 24.20 1.50 -13.90
C GLN A 456 23.36 2.58 -14.60
N GLU A 457 22.88 2.28 -15.82
CA GLU A 457 22.04 3.19 -16.61
C GLU A 457 20.55 3.15 -16.21
N GLY A 458 20.16 2.32 -15.24
CA GLY A 458 18.75 2.04 -14.89
C GLY A 458 18.09 1.09 -15.88
N TRP A 459 17.10 0.34 -15.40
CA TRP A 459 16.27 -0.55 -16.20
C TRP A 459 15.26 0.25 -17.04
N ILE A 460 15.25 0.07 -18.36
CA ILE A 460 14.45 0.87 -19.31
C ILE A 460 14.64 2.37 -19.05
N PRO A 461 15.84 2.93 -19.28
CA PRO A 461 16.20 4.28 -18.85
C PRO A 461 15.38 5.40 -19.51
N SER A 462 14.68 5.10 -20.62
CA SER A 462 13.74 6.02 -21.28
C SER A 462 12.49 6.33 -20.43
N GLU A 463 12.20 5.52 -19.42
CA GLU A 463 11.06 5.69 -18.54
C GLU A 463 11.45 6.25 -17.16
N LYS A 464 12.69 6.78 -17.00
CA LYS A 464 13.06 7.57 -15.82
C LYS A 464 12.24 8.83 -15.74
N ILE A 465 11.90 9.23 -14.52
CA ILE A 465 11.27 10.51 -14.25
C ILE A 465 12.18 11.40 -13.40
N SER A 466 11.98 12.70 -13.42
CA SER A 466 12.72 13.66 -12.61
C SER A 466 12.36 13.52 -11.12
N VAL A 467 13.22 14.06 -10.23
CA VAL A 467 12.93 14.11 -8.78
C VAL A 467 11.61 14.85 -8.53
N ASP A 468 11.34 15.93 -9.27
CA ASP A 468 10.12 16.71 -9.14
C ASP A 468 8.87 15.90 -9.53
N GLU A 469 8.91 15.16 -10.66
CA GLU A 469 7.85 14.26 -11.07
C GLU A 469 7.65 13.14 -10.04
N ALA A 470 8.73 12.54 -9.52
CA ALA A 470 8.66 11.49 -8.53
C ALA A 470 8.05 11.96 -7.19
N VAL A 471 8.43 13.15 -6.70
CA VAL A 471 7.81 13.75 -5.50
C VAL A 471 6.32 14.05 -5.74
N LYS A 472 5.95 14.53 -6.93
CA LYS A 472 4.55 14.80 -7.29
C LYS A 472 3.69 13.53 -7.30
N LEU A 473 4.26 12.34 -7.58
CA LEU A 473 3.53 11.06 -7.49
C LEU A 473 2.95 10.83 -6.09
N PHE A 474 3.72 11.17 -5.05
CA PHE A 474 3.37 10.95 -3.65
C PHE A 474 2.76 12.19 -2.95
N THR A 475 2.51 13.27 -3.68
CA THR A 475 1.96 14.52 -3.12
C THR A 475 0.77 15.03 -3.95
N LYS A 476 1.00 15.94 -4.89
CA LYS A 476 -0.03 16.59 -5.71
C LYS A 476 -0.89 15.60 -6.50
N ASN A 477 -0.28 14.59 -7.11
CA ASN A 477 -0.99 13.62 -7.92
C ASN A 477 -1.80 12.65 -7.03
N ALA A 478 -1.26 12.29 -5.87
CA ALA A 478 -1.96 11.48 -4.89
C ALA A 478 -3.21 12.19 -4.32
N ALA A 479 -3.11 13.49 -4.08
CA ALA A 479 -4.26 14.31 -3.66
C ALA A 479 -5.35 14.34 -4.74
N TYR A 480 -4.97 14.45 -6.02
CA TYR A 480 -5.92 14.39 -7.13
C TYR A 480 -6.65 13.04 -7.18
N ALA A 481 -5.95 11.93 -6.96
CA ALA A 481 -6.53 10.58 -6.99
C ALA A 481 -7.63 10.38 -5.94
N SER A 482 -7.59 11.12 -4.82
CA SER A 482 -8.54 11.06 -3.71
C SER A 482 -9.50 12.25 -3.61
N TYR A 483 -9.58 13.11 -4.64
CA TYR A 483 -10.42 14.34 -4.66
C TYR A 483 -10.10 15.31 -3.50
N THR A 484 -8.85 15.40 -3.10
CA THR A 484 -8.39 16.27 -2.01
C THR A 484 -7.40 17.34 -2.49
N GLU A 485 -7.26 17.54 -3.80
CA GLU A 485 -6.34 18.50 -4.40
C GLU A 485 -6.56 19.95 -3.99
N ASP A 486 -7.79 20.30 -3.61
CA ASP A 486 -8.11 21.63 -3.08
C ASP A 486 -7.67 21.81 -1.62
N GLU A 487 -7.35 20.73 -0.92
CA GLU A 487 -7.02 20.74 0.51
C GLU A 487 -5.60 20.24 0.82
N ASN A 488 -5.01 19.42 -0.06
CA ASN A 488 -3.72 18.74 0.18
C ASN A 488 -2.83 18.76 -1.08
N GLY A 489 -1.64 18.17 -0.96
CA GLY A 489 -0.74 17.88 -2.06
C GLY A 489 0.18 19.03 -2.49
N THR A 490 -0.07 20.24 -2.01
CA THR A 490 0.78 21.43 -2.23
C THR A 490 0.82 22.30 -0.98
N ILE A 491 1.84 23.16 -0.83
CA ILE A 491 1.95 24.12 0.27
C ILE A 491 1.42 25.47 -0.20
N GLU A 492 0.10 25.67 -0.02
CA GLU A 492 -0.61 26.88 -0.43
C GLU A 492 -1.51 27.37 0.71
N VAL A 493 -1.68 28.70 0.79
CA VAL A 493 -2.56 29.31 1.79
C VAL A 493 -3.99 28.75 1.65
N GLY A 494 -4.59 28.34 2.77
CA GLY A 494 -5.92 27.73 2.87
C GLY A 494 -5.91 26.20 2.91
N LYS A 495 -4.84 25.53 2.48
CA LYS A 495 -4.72 24.07 2.53
C LYS A 495 -4.34 23.56 3.92
N ASN A 496 -4.48 22.26 4.13
CA ASN A 496 -4.04 21.59 5.34
C ASN A 496 -2.53 21.76 5.54
N ALA A 497 -2.13 21.93 6.79
CA ALA A 497 -0.72 22.01 7.16
C ALA A 497 -0.13 20.62 7.33
N ASP A 498 -0.01 19.88 6.23
CA ASP A 498 0.53 18.54 6.15
C ASP A 498 1.90 18.60 5.45
N PHE A 499 3.00 18.28 6.17
CA PHE A 499 4.36 18.45 5.68
C PHE A 499 5.24 17.27 6.04
N VAL A 500 6.28 17.08 5.22
CA VAL A 500 7.45 16.28 5.56
C VAL A 500 8.70 17.13 5.49
N VAL A 501 9.59 16.99 6.47
CA VAL A 501 10.91 17.64 6.50
C VAL A 501 11.96 16.55 6.33
N LEU A 502 12.84 16.72 5.36
CA LEU A 502 13.91 15.78 5.03
C LEU A 502 15.27 16.31 5.50
N GLU A 503 16.14 15.37 5.92
CA GLU A 503 17.51 15.63 6.34
C GLU A 503 18.33 16.31 5.24
N LYS A 504 18.17 15.87 3.98
CA LYS A 504 18.89 16.38 2.81
C LYS A 504 17.93 16.97 1.78
N ASN A 505 18.42 17.91 0.98
CA ASN A 505 17.68 18.40 -0.18
C ASN A 505 17.84 17.42 -1.35
N ILE A 506 16.85 16.55 -1.56
CA ILE A 506 16.87 15.51 -2.59
C ILE A 506 16.90 16.02 -4.03
N TYR A 507 16.70 17.31 -4.23
CA TYR A 507 16.85 17.98 -5.53
C TYR A 507 18.30 18.39 -5.85
N GLU A 508 19.20 18.33 -4.86
CA GLU A 508 20.57 18.83 -4.96
C GLU A 508 21.64 17.75 -4.73
N ILE A 509 21.23 16.57 -4.22
CA ILE A 509 22.14 15.43 -3.98
C ILE A 509 22.20 14.50 -5.19
N ASP A 510 23.17 13.58 -5.20
CA ASP A 510 23.21 12.48 -6.16
C ASP A 510 21.94 11.65 -6.03
N PRO A 511 21.25 11.30 -7.13
CA PRO A 511 20.06 10.46 -7.09
C PRO A 511 20.27 9.13 -6.35
N ASP A 512 21.47 8.55 -6.36
CA ASP A 512 21.79 7.32 -5.63
C ASP A 512 21.79 7.51 -4.10
N GLU A 513 21.86 8.75 -3.60
CA GLU A 513 21.76 9.07 -2.17
C GLU A 513 20.31 9.24 -1.68
N ILE A 514 19.33 9.39 -2.58
CA ILE A 514 17.92 9.63 -2.22
C ILE A 514 17.41 8.55 -1.28
N LYS A 515 17.64 7.27 -1.60
CA LYS A 515 17.17 6.11 -0.82
C LYS A 515 17.66 6.05 0.63
N THR A 516 18.71 6.80 0.96
CA THR A 516 19.27 6.83 2.33
C THR A 516 18.93 8.11 3.08
N THR A 517 18.28 9.07 2.42
CA THR A 517 17.83 10.32 3.04
C THR A 517 16.76 10.03 4.11
N LYS A 518 16.93 10.63 5.29
CA LYS A 518 16.03 10.39 6.41
C LYS A 518 14.94 11.46 6.47
N VAL A 519 13.78 11.03 6.97
CA VAL A 519 12.72 11.93 7.39
C VAL A 519 13.08 12.46 8.78
N ASP A 520 13.15 13.78 8.93
CA ASP A 520 13.41 14.43 10.20
C ASP A 520 12.13 14.76 10.96
N MET A 521 11.07 15.12 10.22
CA MET A 521 9.81 15.51 10.84
C MET A 521 8.65 15.24 9.89
N THR A 522 7.51 14.81 10.45
CA THR A 522 6.23 14.72 9.75
C THR A 522 5.19 15.53 10.52
N VAL A 523 4.49 16.40 9.82
CA VAL A 523 3.48 17.30 10.36
C VAL A 523 2.13 16.98 9.71
N LEU A 524 1.10 16.75 10.52
CA LEU A 524 -0.26 16.50 10.07
C LEU A 524 -1.21 17.52 10.70
N GLY A 525 -1.91 18.30 9.90
CA GLY A 525 -2.82 19.34 10.40
C GLY A 525 -2.13 20.36 11.32
N GLY A 526 -0.84 20.64 11.09
CA GLY A 526 -0.03 21.54 11.89
C GLY A 526 0.59 20.94 13.16
N GLU A 527 0.22 19.70 13.53
CA GLU A 527 0.78 18.97 14.66
C GLU A 527 1.94 18.07 14.21
N ILE A 528 3.03 18.03 14.99
CA ILE A 528 4.17 17.14 14.73
C ILE A 528 3.77 15.73 15.18
N VAL A 529 3.56 14.83 14.20
CA VAL A 529 3.21 13.41 14.45
C VAL A 529 4.43 12.49 14.48
N TYR A 530 5.56 12.97 13.96
CA TYR A 530 6.85 12.31 14.05
C TYR A 530 7.98 13.35 14.04
N GLU A 531 8.96 13.14 14.88
CA GLU A 531 10.24 13.88 14.89
C GLU A 531 11.37 12.90 15.21
N ARG A 532 12.39 12.87 14.34
CA ARG A 532 13.54 11.97 14.49
C ARG A 532 14.39 12.42 15.67
N GLU A 533 14.65 11.53 16.60
CA GLU A 533 15.64 11.73 17.65
C GLU A 533 17.03 11.78 16.99
N VAL A 534 17.71 12.90 17.09
CA VAL A 534 19.11 13.04 16.66
C VAL A 534 19.95 12.72 17.89
N GLU A 535 20.68 11.61 17.84
CA GLU A 535 21.71 11.34 18.84
C GLU A 535 22.76 12.47 18.75
N GLU A 536 22.93 13.24 19.86
CA GLU A 536 23.93 14.30 19.96
C GLU A 536 25.36 13.75 19.94
#